data_5f53d0679cec8fca2744297094572780
#
_entry.id   5f53d0679cec8fca2744297094572780
#
_cell.length_a   1.000
_cell.length_b   1.000
_cell.length_c   1.000
_cell.angle_alpha   90.00
_cell.angle_beta   90.00
_cell.angle_gamma   90.00
#
_symmetry.space_group_name_H-M   'P 1'
#
loop_
_entity.id
_entity.type
_entity.pdbx_description
1 polymer ?
#
loop_
_entity_poly.entity_id
_entity_poly.type
_entity_poly.pdbx_seq_one_letter_code
_entity_poly.pdbx_strand_id
1 'polypeptide(L)'
;MLSILISEFNYDCSKLAYDLAKQCHEANIAFEVIVLDDASTLYKNENRKISEISGCSFVESELNLGSAETRNKLAGMAKYPHLLMIDCDAEVNDEQYIKHYLDDIDQSQVIIGGVCYSRQKPSSDHVLRWYYGKNRECTNAIKRNKNPYQSLLSFNLMIDRDVMLKYPYELFKDYGHEDSVMGFNFKKHGIKVLHIDNPLIHNGLDTNEDFLKKSLKAVEKYMTSAVFQSDELVSQIKIFRIFRIVQKLGLCRLLALKFRIAGNCMKKNLCGKNPSLFLFDVYRLSYLCKLSLSQQETIPTKNSQR
;
A
#
# COMPACT_ATOMS: atom_id res chain seq x y z
N MET A 1 8.40 -3.65 24.11
CA MET A 1 8.41 -5.02 23.58
C MET A 1 7.75 -5.00 22.23
N LEU A 2 8.52 -5.30 21.17
CA LEU A 2 8.19 -4.95 19.79
C LEU A 2 8.45 -6.13 18.86
N SER A 3 7.49 -6.52 18.02
CA SER A 3 7.69 -7.41 16.87
C SER A 3 7.76 -6.59 15.60
N ILE A 4 8.90 -6.61 14.92
CA ILE A 4 9.09 -5.99 13.62
C ILE A 4 8.82 -7.05 12.54
N LEU A 5 7.89 -6.76 11.66
CA LEU A 5 7.34 -7.70 10.70
C LEU A 5 7.60 -7.20 9.28
N ILE A 6 8.40 -7.95 8.52
CA ILE A 6 8.80 -7.58 7.16
C ILE A 6 8.20 -8.60 6.19
N SER A 7 7.30 -8.16 5.31
CA SER A 7 6.81 -8.99 4.21
C SER A 7 7.77 -8.85 3.02
N GLU A 8 8.38 -9.98 2.61
CA GLU A 8 9.41 -9.98 1.56
C GLU A 8 8.90 -10.72 0.30
N PHE A 9 9.17 -10.13 -0.86
CA PHE A 9 9.02 -10.80 -2.15
C PHE A 9 10.03 -10.24 -3.16
N ASN A 10 10.98 -11.12 -3.56
CA ASN A 10 12.00 -10.82 -4.57
C ASN A 10 12.82 -9.55 -4.31
N TYR A 11 13.15 -9.26 -3.05
CA TYR A 11 13.91 -8.08 -2.64
C TYR A 11 14.93 -8.44 -1.55
N ASP A 12 16.16 -7.91 -1.64
CA ASP A 12 17.16 -8.05 -0.58
C ASP A 12 16.84 -7.08 0.57
N CYS A 13 16.31 -7.59 1.66
CA CYS A 13 16.01 -6.83 2.87
C CYS A 13 16.98 -7.10 4.03
N SER A 14 18.11 -7.75 3.79
CA SER A 14 19.10 -8.09 4.81
C SER A 14 19.64 -6.86 5.55
N LYS A 15 19.94 -5.78 4.81
CA LYS A 15 20.36 -4.50 5.41
C LYS A 15 19.26 -3.88 6.26
N LEU A 16 18.01 -3.88 5.79
CA LEU A 16 16.87 -3.35 6.54
C LEU A 16 16.70 -4.09 7.88
N ALA A 17 16.71 -5.42 7.86
CA ALA A 17 16.61 -6.24 9.07
C ALA A 17 17.75 -5.95 10.05
N TYR A 18 18.98 -5.82 9.56
CA TYR A 18 20.16 -5.46 10.37
C TYR A 18 20.00 -4.08 11.01
N ASP A 19 19.65 -3.04 10.24
CA ASP A 19 19.53 -1.66 10.75
C ASP A 19 18.45 -1.56 11.85
N LEU A 20 17.31 -2.26 11.65
CA LEU A 20 16.23 -2.30 12.64
C LEU A 20 16.63 -3.04 13.92
N ALA A 21 17.25 -4.23 13.78
CA ALA A 21 17.73 -4.98 14.95
C ALA A 21 18.78 -4.21 15.74
N LYS A 22 19.72 -3.55 15.04
CA LYS A 22 20.74 -2.68 15.66
C LYS A 22 20.08 -1.60 16.53
N GLN A 23 19.11 -0.86 15.98
CA GLN A 23 18.42 0.20 16.76
C GLN A 23 17.63 -0.35 17.94
N CYS A 24 17.03 -1.55 17.84
CA CYS A 24 16.37 -2.19 18.95
C CYS A 24 17.36 -2.60 20.07
N HIS A 25 18.54 -3.08 19.71
CA HIS A 25 19.62 -3.36 20.69
C HIS A 25 20.10 -2.09 21.37
N GLU A 26 20.32 -1.01 20.61
CA GLU A 26 20.72 0.30 21.14
C GLU A 26 19.65 0.91 22.06
N ALA A 27 18.37 0.70 21.76
CA ALA A 27 17.25 1.10 22.60
C ALA A 27 17.06 0.21 23.85
N ASN A 28 17.82 -0.89 23.96
CA ASN A 28 17.77 -1.88 25.04
C ASN A 28 16.34 -2.39 25.33
N ILE A 29 15.59 -2.71 24.28
CA ILE A 29 14.22 -3.26 24.37
C ILE A 29 14.20 -4.75 24.04
N ALA A 30 13.20 -5.48 24.56
CA ALA A 30 12.91 -6.82 24.09
C ALA A 30 12.19 -6.74 22.73
N PHE A 31 12.74 -7.39 21.71
CA PHE A 31 12.22 -7.35 20.34
C PHE A 31 12.40 -8.68 19.61
N GLU A 32 11.78 -8.77 18.47
CA GLU A 32 12.06 -9.72 17.41
C GLU A 32 11.88 -9.03 16.05
N VAL A 33 12.63 -9.49 15.05
CA VAL A 33 12.41 -9.17 13.63
C VAL A 33 12.04 -10.47 12.92
N ILE A 34 10.86 -10.52 12.31
CA ILE A 34 10.40 -11.67 11.53
C ILE A 34 10.28 -11.22 10.07
N VAL A 35 11.08 -11.83 9.21
CA VAL A 35 10.97 -11.67 7.76
C VAL A 35 10.26 -12.89 7.21
N LEU A 36 9.12 -12.69 6.51
CA LEU A 36 8.40 -13.75 5.82
C LEU A 36 8.57 -13.58 4.31
N ASP A 37 9.28 -14.51 3.71
CA ASP A 37 9.45 -14.66 2.26
C ASP A 37 8.16 -15.24 1.65
N ASP A 38 7.56 -14.49 0.75
CA ASP A 38 6.33 -14.86 0.04
C ASP A 38 6.61 -15.67 -1.23
N ALA A 39 7.40 -16.75 -1.11
CA ALA A 39 7.84 -17.64 -2.18
C ALA A 39 8.68 -16.92 -3.27
N SER A 40 9.68 -16.17 -2.85
CA SER A 40 10.62 -15.49 -3.75
C SER A 40 11.45 -16.44 -4.59
N THR A 41 11.90 -15.97 -5.72
CA THR A 41 12.89 -16.64 -6.58
C THR A 41 14.24 -15.94 -6.58
N LEU A 42 14.32 -14.72 -6.06
CA LEU A 42 15.52 -13.88 -6.00
C LEU A 42 15.91 -13.62 -4.53
N TYR A 43 17.15 -13.33 -4.28
CA TYR A 43 17.75 -12.89 -3.00
C TYR A 43 17.58 -13.85 -1.79
N LYS A 44 17.19 -15.11 -2.02
CA LYS A 44 16.99 -16.09 -0.94
C LYS A 44 18.25 -16.32 -0.09
N ASN A 45 19.41 -16.42 -0.74
CA ASN A 45 20.66 -16.67 -0.03
C ASN A 45 21.12 -15.49 0.81
N GLU A 46 20.86 -14.28 0.35
CA GLU A 46 21.11 -13.03 1.06
C GLU A 46 20.19 -12.93 2.28
N ASN A 47 18.89 -13.13 2.07
CA ASN A 47 17.89 -13.00 3.11
C ASN A 47 17.95 -14.13 4.17
N ARG A 48 18.37 -15.35 3.83
CA ARG A 48 18.58 -16.44 4.81
C ARG A 48 19.58 -16.05 5.91
N LYS A 49 20.58 -15.21 5.59
CA LYS A 49 21.57 -14.71 6.56
C LYS A 49 20.94 -13.81 7.63
N ILE A 50 19.72 -13.32 7.44
CA ILE A 50 18.98 -12.56 8.45
C ILE A 50 18.83 -13.38 9.74
N SER A 51 18.68 -14.71 9.63
CA SER A 51 18.60 -15.59 10.80
C SER A 51 19.88 -15.68 11.63
N GLU A 52 21.02 -15.19 11.13
CA GLU A 52 22.28 -15.09 11.87
C GLU A 52 22.34 -13.81 12.73
N ILE A 53 21.41 -12.84 12.52
CA ILE A 53 21.32 -11.60 13.30
C ILE A 53 20.55 -11.88 14.57
N SER A 54 21.12 -11.50 15.71
CA SER A 54 20.48 -11.68 17.03
C SER A 54 19.10 -11.02 17.09
N GLY A 55 18.08 -11.80 17.44
CA GLY A 55 16.69 -11.34 17.50
C GLY A 55 15.95 -11.37 16.16
N CYS A 56 16.58 -11.83 15.06
CA CYS A 56 15.97 -11.91 13.74
C CYS A 56 15.66 -13.36 13.33
N SER A 57 14.65 -13.54 12.50
CA SER A 57 14.29 -14.81 11.87
C SER A 57 13.84 -14.58 10.43
N PHE A 58 14.20 -15.51 9.55
CA PHE A 58 13.74 -15.56 8.17
C PHE A 58 12.93 -16.84 7.96
N VAL A 59 11.70 -16.69 7.46
CA VAL A 59 10.77 -17.80 7.26
C VAL A 59 10.34 -17.79 5.79
N GLU A 60 10.45 -18.94 5.13
CA GLU A 60 10.06 -19.11 3.74
C GLU A 60 8.64 -19.67 3.61
N SER A 61 7.82 -19.07 2.77
CA SER A 61 6.53 -19.62 2.35
C SER A 61 6.73 -20.55 1.14
N GLU A 62 5.96 -21.62 1.09
CA GLU A 62 5.96 -22.54 -0.08
C GLU A 62 5.21 -21.95 -1.27
N LEU A 63 4.23 -21.08 -1.01
CA LEU A 63 3.35 -20.48 -2.00
C LEU A 63 3.34 -18.97 -1.85
N ASN A 64 3.19 -18.25 -2.97
CA ASN A 64 2.96 -16.82 -2.97
C ASN A 64 1.53 -16.54 -2.48
N LEU A 65 1.44 -15.94 -1.30
CA LEU A 65 0.20 -15.60 -0.61
C LEU A 65 -0.34 -14.22 -1.01
N GLY A 66 0.57 -13.36 -1.45
CA GLY A 66 0.30 -11.93 -1.67
C GLY A 66 0.40 -11.10 -0.39
N SER A 67 0.63 -9.80 -0.56
CA SER A 67 1.04 -8.90 0.52
C SER A 67 0.06 -8.85 1.73
N ALA A 68 -1.23 -8.92 1.50
CA ALA A 68 -2.25 -8.87 2.56
C ALA A 68 -2.19 -10.12 3.45
N GLU A 69 -2.17 -11.31 2.83
CA GLU A 69 -2.15 -12.57 3.57
C GLU A 69 -0.79 -12.78 4.27
N THR A 70 0.31 -12.41 3.63
CA THR A 70 1.65 -12.44 4.22
C THR A 70 1.73 -11.58 5.47
N ARG A 71 1.16 -10.36 5.46
CA ARG A 71 1.08 -9.49 6.63
C ARG A 71 0.19 -10.07 7.74
N ASN A 72 -0.95 -10.65 7.39
CA ASN A 72 -1.83 -11.31 8.35
C ASN A 72 -1.13 -12.51 9.02
N LYS A 73 -0.40 -13.31 8.25
CA LYS A 73 0.37 -14.45 8.75
C LYS A 73 1.49 -13.99 9.69
N LEU A 74 2.24 -12.96 9.32
CA LEU A 74 3.27 -12.34 10.17
C LEU A 74 2.70 -11.88 11.51
N ALA A 75 1.53 -11.21 11.52
CA ALA A 75 0.88 -10.77 12.75
C ALA A 75 0.50 -11.94 13.66
N GLY A 76 0.09 -13.09 13.08
CA GLY A 76 -0.17 -14.32 13.82
C GLY A 76 1.08 -14.93 14.46
N MET A 77 2.25 -14.81 13.81
CA MET A 77 3.53 -15.33 14.28
C MET A 77 4.15 -14.49 15.40
N ALA A 78 3.81 -13.20 15.45
CA ALA A 78 4.40 -12.24 16.36
C ALA A 78 4.06 -12.55 17.84
N LYS A 79 5.06 -12.42 18.73
CA LYS A 79 4.89 -12.70 20.17
C LYS A 79 4.67 -11.44 21.02
N TYR A 80 5.05 -10.26 20.55
CA TYR A 80 4.95 -9.03 21.32
C TYR A 80 3.66 -8.25 21.05
N PRO A 81 3.21 -7.40 21.96
CA PRO A 81 1.94 -6.67 21.86
C PRO A 81 1.93 -5.56 20.80
N HIS A 82 3.08 -5.02 20.44
CA HIS A 82 3.18 -3.98 19.42
C HIS A 82 3.86 -4.55 18.18
N LEU A 83 3.23 -4.38 17.03
CA LEU A 83 3.71 -4.84 15.72
C LEU A 83 4.16 -3.63 14.92
N LEU A 84 5.40 -3.63 14.44
CA LEU A 84 5.89 -2.65 13.47
C LEU A 84 5.99 -3.35 12.10
N MET A 85 5.03 -3.08 11.24
CA MET A 85 4.94 -3.65 9.90
C MET A 85 5.68 -2.75 8.92
N ILE A 86 6.61 -3.32 8.16
CA ILE A 86 7.46 -2.61 7.20
C ILE A 86 7.54 -3.43 5.92
N ASP A 87 7.46 -2.76 4.76
CA ASP A 87 7.70 -3.42 3.48
C ASP A 87 9.21 -3.63 3.25
N CYS A 88 9.57 -4.71 2.59
CA CYS A 88 10.97 -5.13 2.41
C CYS A 88 11.84 -4.14 1.64
N ASP A 89 11.23 -3.28 0.82
CA ASP A 89 11.88 -2.27 0.00
C ASP A 89 12.03 -0.90 0.69
N ALA A 90 11.81 -0.89 2.01
CA ALA A 90 12.06 0.28 2.84
C ALA A 90 13.54 0.42 3.20
N GLU A 91 13.98 1.67 3.39
CA GLU A 91 15.31 2.00 3.92
C GLU A 91 15.18 2.92 5.13
N VAL A 92 15.85 2.54 6.22
CA VAL A 92 15.96 3.36 7.43
C VAL A 92 16.97 4.47 7.18
N ASN A 93 16.53 5.71 7.34
CA ASN A 93 17.36 6.89 7.11
C ASN A 93 17.56 7.76 8.36
N ASP A 94 17.10 7.28 9.51
CA ASP A 94 17.23 7.93 10.81
C ASP A 94 17.70 6.92 11.86
N GLU A 95 18.79 7.24 12.56
CA GLU A 95 19.36 6.39 13.63
C GLU A 95 18.44 6.31 14.86
N GLN A 96 17.44 7.18 14.99
CA GLN A 96 16.46 7.18 16.07
C GLN A 96 15.07 6.67 15.62
N TYR A 97 14.99 6.02 14.47
CA TYR A 97 13.73 5.59 13.87
C TYR A 97 12.89 4.72 14.85
N ILE A 98 13.48 3.72 15.48
CA ILE A 98 12.79 2.88 16.49
C ILE A 98 12.41 3.71 17.72
N LYS A 99 13.30 4.58 18.20
CA LYS A 99 13.04 5.42 19.37
C LYS A 99 11.83 6.34 19.15
N HIS A 100 11.68 6.94 17.97
CA HIS A 100 10.53 7.78 17.67
C HIS A 100 9.20 7.03 17.81
N TYR A 101 9.15 5.75 17.44
CA TYR A 101 7.98 4.91 17.69
C TYR A 101 7.77 4.59 19.17
N LEU A 102 8.85 4.32 19.91
CA LEU A 102 8.77 4.04 21.33
C LEU A 102 8.30 5.24 22.15
N ASP A 103 8.69 6.44 21.77
CA ASP A 103 8.27 7.69 22.43
C ASP A 103 6.74 7.94 22.28
N ASP A 104 6.11 7.41 21.22
CA ASP A 104 4.68 7.59 20.93
C ASP A 104 3.85 6.31 21.13
N ILE A 105 4.44 5.19 21.57
CA ILE A 105 3.84 3.85 21.55
C ILE A 105 2.48 3.74 22.28
N ASP A 106 2.31 4.48 23.37
CA ASP A 106 1.10 4.47 24.21
C ASP A 106 0.06 5.53 23.77
N GLN A 107 0.35 6.35 22.76
CA GLN A 107 -0.53 7.44 22.37
C GLN A 107 -1.70 6.98 21.48
N SER A 108 -1.53 5.87 20.74
CA SER A 108 -2.54 5.38 19.81
C SER A 108 -2.37 3.89 19.52
N GLN A 109 -3.49 3.21 19.22
CA GLN A 109 -3.49 1.80 18.84
C GLN A 109 -2.83 1.55 17.49
N VAL A 110 -2.80 2.58 16.63
CA VAL A 110 -2.18 2.54 15.30
C VAL A 110 -1.37 3.82 15.11
N ILE A 111 -0.08 3.68 14.77
CA ILE A 111 0.84 4.80 14.53
C ILE A 111 1.48 4.63 13.17
N ILE A 112 1.41 5.66 12.33
CA ILE A 112 1.91 5.63 10.95
C ILE A 112 3.06 6.63 10.79
N GLY A 113 4.26 6.12 10.50
CA GLY A 113 5.47 6.94 10.33
C GLY A 113 5.46 7.75 9.04
N GLY A 114 4.87 7.17 7.98
CA GLY A 114 4.84 7.78 6.66
C GLY A 114 5.93 7.26 5.72
N VAL A 115 6.02 7.86 4.55
CA VAL A 115 6.93 7.44 3.49
C VAL A 115 7.63 8.67 2.89
N CYS A 116 8.87 8.50 2.48
CA CYS A 116 9.59 9.46 1.65
C CYS A 116 10.25 8.76 0.46
N TYR A 117 10.79 9.54 -0.44
CA TYR A 117 11.44 9.08 -1.68
C TYR A 117 12.75 9.81 -1.87
N SER A 118 13.72 9.13 -2.47
CA SER A 118 15.02 9.73 -2.79
C SER A 118 14.86 11.11 -3.45
N ARG A 119 15.73 12.04 -3.09
CA ARG A 119 15.81 13.36 -3.75
C ARG A 119 16.28 13.22 -5.20
N GLN A 120 17.12 12.23 -5.48
CA GLN A 120 17.63 11.97 -6.81
C GLN A 120 16.53 11.36 -7.69
N LYS A 121 16.35 11.93 -8.89
CA LYS A 121 15.41 11.40 -9.88
C LYS A 121 15.93 10.06 -10.39
N PRO A 122 15.09 9.00 -10.42
CA PRO A 122 15.49 7.70 -10.95
C PRO A 122 15.60 7.72 -12.48
N SER A 123 15.99 6.59 -13.05
CA SER A 123 15.96 6.34 -14.50
C SER A 123 14.56 6.60 -15.08
N SER A 124 14.51 6.89 -16.38
CA SER A 124 13.27 7.33 -17.06
C SER A 124 12.13 6.32 -17.01
N ASP A 125 12.43 5.05 -16.80
CA ASP A 125 11.49 3.94 -16.73
C ASP A 125 10.86 3.71 -15.34
N HIS A 126 11.37 4.38 -14.29
CA HIS A 126 10.85 4.34 -12.92
C HIS A 126 10.27 5.69 -12.44
N VAL A 127 10.28 6.71 -13.31
CA VAL A 127 9.96 8.08 -12.90
C VAL A 127 8.50 8.29 -12.52
N LEU A 128 7.56 7.55 -13.09
CA LEU A 128 6.13 7.69 -12.78
C LEU A 128 5.83 7.31 -11.33
N ARG A 129 6.34 6.16 -10.84
CA ARG A 129 6.16 5.71 -9.45
C ARG A 129 6.77 6.70 -8.47
N TRP A 130 8.02 7.12 -8.72
CA TRP A 130 8.72 8.09 -7.91
C TRP A 130 8.01 9.44 -7.87
N TYR A 131 7.58 9.97 -9.04
CA TYR A 131 6.91 11.26 -9.14
C TYR A 131 5.54 11.24 -8.46
N TYR A 132 4.81 10.13 -8.59
CA TYR A 132 3.56 9.90 -7.87
C TYR A 132 3.80 9.90 -6.36
N GLY A 133 4.74 9.12 -5.87
CA GLY A 133 5.07 9.02 -4.46
C GLY A 133 5.45 10.36 -3.84
N LYS A 134 6.38 11.07 -4.47
CA LYS A 134 6.81 12.40 -4.00
C LYS A 134 5.69 13.43 -3.91
N ASN A 135 4.71 13.39 -4.81
CA ASN A 135 3.66 14.41 -4.89
C ASN A 135 2.35 14.00 -4.23
N ARG A 136 2.15 12.72 -3.94
CA ARG A 136 0.86 12.19 -3.42
C ARG A 136 0.98 11.49 -2.08
N GLU A 137 2.13 10.86 -1.79
CA GLU A 137 2.35 10.06 -0.58
C GLU A 137 3.24 10.76 0.44
N CYS A 138 4.30 11.46 0.00
CA CYS A 138 5.16 12.25 0.89
C CYS A 138 4.41 13.46 1.45
N THR A 139 3.75 13.27 2.58
CA THR A 139 3.07 14.35 3.29
C THR A 139 3.40 14.29 4.78
N ASN A 140 3.53 15.46 5.42
CA ASN A 140 3.85 15.52 6.85
C ASN A 140 2.69 15.03 7.74
N ALA A 141 2.99 14.66 8.96
CA ALA A 141 2.04 14.13 9.94
C ALA A 141 0.89 15.09 10.22
N ILE A 142 1.14 16.40 10.31
CA ILE A 142 0.10 17.42 10.55
C ILE A 142 -0.99 17.33 9.46
N LYS A 143 -0.60 17.18 8.21
CA LYS A 143 -1.55 17.07 7.09
C LYS A 143 -2.25 15.71 7.10
N ARG A 144 -1.53 14.63 7.38
CA ARG A 144 -2.10 13.28 7.45
C ARG A 144 -3.12 13.14 8.59
N ASN A 145 -2.85 13.73 9.75
CA ASN A 145 -3.75 13.71 10.91
C ASN A 145 -5.08 14.47 10.70
N LYS A 146 -5.20 15.31 9.67
CA LYS A 146 -6.50 15.91 9.30
C LYS A 146 -7.51 14.87 8.79
N ASN A 147 -7.03 13.78 8.18
CA ASN A 147 -7.84 12.66 7.70
C ASN A 147 -7.09 11.34 7.95
N PRO A 148 -6.93 10.92 9.21
CA PRO A 148 -5.97 9.87 9.58
C PRO A 148 -6.29 8.53 8.91
N TYR A 149 -7.54 8.18 8.75
CA TYR A 149 -7.96 6.91 8.14
C TYR A 149 -7.78 6.86 6.62
N GLN A 150 -7.77 8.00 5.93
CA GLN A 150 -7.58 8.08 4.48
C GLN A 150 -6.10 8.07 4.06
N SER A 151 -5.21 8.35 5.02
CA SER A 151 -3.77 8.44 4.81
C SER A 151 -3.03 7.21 5.34
N LEU A 152 -3.74 6.11 5.61
CA LEU A 152 -3.15 4.86 6.07
C LEU A 152 -2.26 4.28 4.97
N LEU A 153 -1.05 3.88 5.35
CA LEU A 153 -0.05 3.23 4.50
C LEU A 153 0.59 2.10 5.30
N SER A 154 0.41 0.87 4.84
CA SER A 154 1.00 -0.33 5.45
C SER A 154 2.51 -0.41 5.33
N PHE A 155 3.09 0.41 4.47
CA PHE A 155 4.52 0.49 4.22
C PHE A 155 5.37 0.74 5.49
N ASN A 156 4.81 1.47 6.47
CA ASN A 156 5.48 1.89 7.70
C ASN A 156 4.43 2.14 8.79
N LEU A 157 3.99 1.07 9.44
CA LEU A 157 2.82 1.02 10.30
C LEU A 157 3.14 0.30 11.61
N MET A 158 3.02 0.98 12.76
CA MET A 158 2.94 0.33 14.06
C MET A 158 1.47 0.13 14.45
N ILE A 159 1.14 -1.04 15.01
CA ILE A 159 -0.23 -1.40 15.39
C ILE A 159 -0.22 -2.35 16.58
N ASP A 160 -1.18 -2.21 17.48
CA ASP A 160 -1.42 -3.18 18.54
C ASP A 160 -1.76 -4.55 17.95
N ARG A 161 -1.12 -5.60 18.44
CA ARG A 161 -1.33 -6.97 17.95
C ARG A 161 -2.79 -7.40 18.02
N ASP A 162 -3.49 -7.09 19.10
CA ASP A 162 -4.89 -7.45 19.26
C ASP A 162 -5.80 -6.73 18.26
N VAL A 163 -5.47 -5.48 17.91
CA VAL A 163 -6.18 -4.72 16.87
C VAL A 163 -5.94 -5.37 15.51
N MET A 164 -4.69 -5.73 15.19
CA MET A 164 -4.35 -6.35 13.92
C MET A 164 -5.02 -7.71 13.76
N LEU A 165 -5.02 -8.55 14.80
CA LEU A 165 -5.67 -9.87 14.76
C LEU A 165 -7.19 -9.78 14.67
N LYS A 166 -7.78 -8.74 15.28
CA LYS A 166 -9.24 -8.52 15.24
C LYS A 166 -9.71 -7.91 13.93
N TYR A 167 -8.90 -7.08 13.31
CA TYR A 167 -9.19 -6.35 12.08
C TYR A 167 -8.08 -6.57 11.04
N PRO A 168 -7.89 -7.82 10.56
CA PRO A 168 -6.82 -8.15 9.61
C PRO A 168 -7.04 -7.45 8.26
N TYR A 169 -6.02 -7.49 7.42
CA TYR A 169 -6.16 -7.08 6.03
C TYR A 169 -7.21 -7.91 5.32
N GLU A 170 -8.08 -7.24 4.58
CA GLU A 170 -9.03 -7.89 3.67
C GLU A 170 -8.27 -8.61 2.55
N LEU A 171 -8.57 -9.88 2.33
CA LEU A 171 -7.92 -10.69 1.31
C LEU A 171 -8.61 -10.44 -0.04
N PHE A 172 -7.93 -9.74 -0.91
CA PHE A 172 -8.35 -9.56 -2.28
C PHE A 172 -7.61 -10.50 -3.20
N LYS A 173 -8.28 -10.93 -4.28
CA LYS A 173 -7.65 -11.75 -5.32
C LYS A 173 -6.48 -11.03 -6.00
N ASP A 174 -6.55 -9.70 -6.09
CA ASP A 174 -5.57 -8.85 -6.76
C ASP A 174 -5.15 -7.68 -5.87
N TYR A 175 -4.05 -7.01 -6.22
CA TYR A 175 -3.47 -5.86 -5.51
C TYR A 175 -4.35 -4.60 -5.56
N GLY A 176 -4.41 -3.83 -4.45
CA GLY A 176 -4.86 -2.43 -4.36
C GLY A 176 -6.03 -2.18 -3.42
N HIS A 177 -5.99 -1.04 -2.77
CA HIS A 177 -6.97 -0.53 -1.82
C HIS A 177 -7.07 -1.27 -0.47
N GLU A 178 -6.16 -2.21 -0.17
CA GLU A 178 -6.10 -2.91 1.12
C GLU A 178 -6.02 -1.90 2.28
N ASP A 179 -5.12 -0.92 2.16
CA ASP A 179 -4.96 0.17 3.13
C ASP A 179 -6.21 1.04 3.27
N SER A 180 -6.90 1.30 2.16
CA SER A 180 -8.13 2.11 2.17
C SER A 180 -9.26 1.39 2.90
N VAL A 181 -9.36 0.07 2.73
CA VAL A 181 -10.36 -0.77 3.42
C VAL A 181 -10.01 -0.91 4.90
N MET A 182 -8.73 -1.12 5.23
CA MET A 182 -8.27 -1.17 6.61
C MET A 182 -8.54 0.16 7.33
N GLY A 183 -8.20 1.30 6.73
CA GLY A 183 -8.50 2.62 7.29
C GLY A 183 -10.00 2.87 7.48
N PHE A 184 -10.82 2.41 6.55
CA PHE A 184 -12.28 2.46 6.68
C PHE A 184 -12.77 1.62 7.86
N ASN A 185 -12.25 0.39 8.02
CA ASN A 185 -12.59 -0.49 9.14
C ASN A 185 -12.17 0.11 10.47
N PHE A 186 -10.98 0.69 10.57
CA PHE A 186 -10.53 1.38 11.78
C PHE A 186 -11.45 2.53 12.15
N LYS A 187 -11.83 3.37 11.19
CA LYS A 187 -12.79 4.44 11.40
C LYS A 187 -14.13 3.93 11.93
N LYS A 188 -14.67 2.90 11.29
CA LYS A 188 -15.97 2.29 11.63
C LYS A 188 -16.00 1.73 13.06
N HIS A 189 -14.87 1.21 13.53
CA HIS A 189 -14.75 0.58 14.85
C HIS A 189 -14.10 1.49 15.91
N GLY A 190 -13.87 2.76 15.61
CA GLY A 190 -13.34 3.74 16.56
C GLY A 190 -11.89 3.48 16.96
N ILE A 191 -11.12 2.75 16.15
CA ILE A 191 -9.68 2.51 16.38
C ILE A 191 -8.94 3.83 16.19
N LYS A 192 -8.17 4.24 17.20
CA LYS A 192 -7.39 5.49 17.11
C LYS A 192 -6.20 5.31 16.18
N VAL A 193 -6.02 6.27 15.27
CA VAL A 193 -4.89 6.34 14.33
C VAL A 193 -4.15 7.66 14.51
N LEU A 194 -2.86 7.58 14.78
CA LEU A 194 -1.95 8.72 14.91
C LEU A 194 -0.92 8.67 13.77
N HIS A 195 -0.64 9.80 13.16
CA HIS A 195 0.48 9.93 12.23
C HIS A 195 1.60 10.73 12.87
N ILE A 196 2.83 10.25 12.75
CA ILE A 196 4.06 10.89 13.20
C ILE A 196 4.99 11.14 12.00
N ASP A 197 5.91 12.08 12.11
CA ASP A 197 6.91 12.33 11.08
C ASP A 197 8.15 11.44 11.30
N ASN A 198 8.00 10.16 10.97
CA ASN A 198 9.03 9.12 11.07
C ASN A 198 9.10 8.28 9.77
N PRO A 199 9.35 8.92 8.61
CA PRO A 199 9.23 8.27 7.31
C PRO A 199 10.41 7.35 7.02
N LEU A 200 10.14 6.23 6.34
CA LEU A 200 11.14 5.40 5.66
C LEU A 200 11.26 5.79 4.19
N ILE A 201 12.43 5.61 3.60
CA ILE A 201 12.64 5.77 2.17
C ILE A 201 12.10 4.54 1.44
N HIS A 202 11.27 4.76 0.42
CA HIS A 202 10.78 3.70 -0.46
C HIS A 202 11.73 3.57 -1.66
N ASN A 203 12.44 2.45 -1.74
CA ASN A 203 13.44 2.16 -2.78
C ASN A 203 12.92 1.24 -3.88
N GLY A 204 11.91 0.43 -3.62
CA GLY A 204 11.31 -0.52 -4.57
C GLY A 204 10.42 0.16 -5.60
N LEU A 205 11.01 0.92 -6.50
CA LEU A 205 10.26 1.62 -7.54
C LEU A 205 9.88 0.66 -8.67
N ASP A 206 8.59 0.44 -8.83
CA ASP A 206 8.07 -0.24 -10.03
C ASP A 206 8.48 0.49 -11.31
N THR A 207 8.60 -0.25 -12.40
CA THR A 207 8.69 0.38 -13.73
C THR A 207 7.42 1.19 -14.02
N ASN A 208 7.52 2.22 -14.87
CA ASN A 208 6.34 3.02 -15.25
C ASN A 208 5.20 2.14 -15.77
N GLU A 209 5.52 1.09 -16.55
CA GLU A 209 4.53 0.16 -17.09
C GLU A 209 3.88 -0.70 -16.01
N ASP A 210 4.67 -1.24 -15.08
CA ASP A 210 4.14 -2.10 -14.02
C ASP A 210 3.33 -1.30 -13.02
N PHE A 211 3.79 -0.10 -12.63
CA PHE A 211 3.00 0.80 -11.79
C PHE A 211 1.67 1.18 -12.45
N LEU A 212 1.69 1.45 -13.77
CA LEU A 212 0.46 1.74 -14.50
C LEU A 212 -0.48 0.53 -14.53
N LYS A 213 0.03 -0.69 -14.79
CA LYS A 213 -0.76 -1.94 -14.75
C LYS A 213 -1.36 -2.18 -13.36
N LYS A 214 -0.56 -2.08 -12.28
CA LYS A 214 -1.03 -2.20 -10.89
C LYS A 214 -2.13 -1.18 -10.59
N SER A 215 -1.95 0.06 -11.04
CA SER A 215 -2.94 1.14 -10.85
C SER A 215 -4.27 0.89 -11.57
N LEU A 216 -4.24 0.24 -12.74
CA LEU A 216 -5.47 -0.17 -13.46
C LEU A 216 -6.16 -1.33 -12.73
N LYS A 217 -5.42 -2.36 -12.30
CA LYS A 217 -5.98 -3.45 -11.49
C LYS A 217 -6.64 -2.93 -10.21
N ALA A 218 -6.03 -1.94 -9.54
CA ALA A 218 -6.61 -1.33 -8.35
C ALA A 218 -7.97 -0.67 -8.63
N VAL A 219 -8.18 0.00 -9.78
CA VAL A 219 -9.48 0.59 -10.11
C VAL A 219 -10.50 -0.44 -10.60
N GLU A 220 -10.06 -1.59 -11.15
CA GLU A 220 -10.95 -2.70 -11.51
C GLU A 220 -11.69 -3.27 -10.31
N LYS A 221 -11.10 -3.22 -9.11
CA LYS A 221 -11.72 -3.70 -7.87
C LYS A 221 -13.05 -3.03 -7.56
N TYR A 222 -13.25 -1.78 -7.97
CA TYR A 222 -14.56 -1.12 -7.86
C TYR A 222 -15.68 -1.93 -8.51
N MET A 223 -15.37 -2.65 -9.58
CA MET A 223 -16.33 -3.44 -10.35
C MET A 223 -16.39 -4.91 -9.93
N THR A 224 -15.33 -5.44 -9.32
CA THR A 224 -15.16 -6.88 -9.10
C THR A 224 -15.29 -7.31 -7.64
N SER A 225 -15.12 -6.39 -6.68
CA SER A 225 -15.19 -6.71 -5.26
C SER A 225 -16.46 -6.16 -4.60
N ALA A 226 -17.16 -7.03 -3.87
CA ALA A 226 -18.37 -6.68 -3.11
C ALA A 226 -18.12 -5.63 -2.02
N VAL A 227 -16.91 -5.53 -1.50
CA VAL A 227 -16.52 -4.52 -0.47
C VAL A 227 -16.79 -3.10 -0.96
N PHE A 228 -16.62 -2.82 -2.28
CA PHE A 228 -16.87 -1.49 -2.87
C PHE A 228 -18.34 -1.23 -3.22
N GLN A 229 -19.27 -2.07 -2.77
CA GLN A 229 -20.71 -1.73 -2.78
C GLN A 229 -21.08 -0.75 -1.66
N SER A 230 -20.24 -0.60 -0.63
CA SER A 230 -20.44 0.37 0.45
C SER A 230 -20.24 1.80 -0.06
N ASP A 231 -21.33 2.60 -0.01
CA ASP A 231 -21.28 4.02 -0.38
C ASP A 231 -20.32 4.82 0.51
N GLU A 232 -20.24 4.44 1.78
CA GLU A 232 -19.38 5.10 2.74
C GLU A 232 -17.89 4.87 2.43
N LEU A 233 -17.48 3.63 2.16
CA LEU A 233 -16.11 3.30 1.74
C LEU A 233 -15.74 4.00 0.44
N VAL A 234 -16.61 3.90 -0.56
CA VAL A 234 -16.37 4.49 -1.89
C VAL A 234 -16.21 6.01 -1.83
N SER A 235 -16.96 6.69 -0.94
CA SER A 235 -16.84 8.14 -0.75
C SER A 235 -15.46 8.56 -0.22
N GLN A 236 -14.74 7.68 0.46
CA GLN A 236 -13.40 7.93 1.00
C GLN A 236 -12.30 7.76 -0.05
N ILE A 237 -12.53 6.98 -1.11
CA ILE A 237 -11.55 6.73 -2.18
C ILE A 237 -11.77 7.74 -3.31
N LYS A 238 -10.84 8.69 -3.45
CA LYS A 238 -10.97 9.85 -4.35
C LYS A 238 -11.38 9.46 -5.77
N ILE A 239 -10.76 8.46 -6.39
CA ILE A 239 -11.06 8.07 -7.76
C ILE A 239 -12.48 7.51 -7.91
N PHE A 240 -12.95 6.72 -6.94
CA PHE A 240 -14.30 6.15 -6.96
C PHE A 240 -15.36 7.20 -6.71
N ARG A 241 -15.10 8.15 -5.80
CA ARG A 241 -15.97 9.30 -5.58
C ARG A 241 -16.13 10.15 -6.86
N ILE A 242 -15.01 10.45 -7.56
CA ILE A 242 -15.05 11.19 -8.82
C ILE A 242 -15.79 10.38 -9.89
N PHE A 243 -15.54 9.07 -9.98
CA PHE A 243 -16.22 8.20 -10.92
C PHE A 243 -17.75 8.24 -10.74
N ARG A 244 -18.24 8.19 -9.50
CA ARG A 244 -19.69 8.31 -9.23
C ARG A 244 -20.28 9.65 -9.66
N ILE A 245 -19.54 10.75 -9.50
CA ILE A 245 -19.97 12.07 -10.00
C ILE A 245 -20.06 12.04 -11.53
N VAL A 246 -19.03 11.52 -12.20
CA VAL A 246 -19.00 11.37 -13.66
C VAL A 246 -20.15 10.50 -14.17
N GLN A 247 -20.47 9.42 -13.46
CA GLN A 247 -21.56 8.52 -13.78
C GLN A 247 -22.93 9.22 -13.63
N LYS A 248 -23.15 9.96 -12.54
CA LYS A 248 -24.37 10.75 -12.33
C LYS A 248 -24.58 11.83 -13.38
N LEU A 249 -23.49 12.43 -13.89
CA LEU A 249 -23.51 13.44 -14.96
C LEU A 249 -23.65 12.84 -16.37
N GLY A 250 -23.70 11.51 -16.51
CA GLY A 250 -23.78 10.84 -17.82
C GLY A 250 -22.52 10.91 -18.66
N LEU A 251 -21.38 11.34 -18.09
CA LEU A 251 -20.13 11.59 -18.81
C LEU A 251 -19.25 10.34 -19.03
N CYS A 252 -19.67 9.16 -18.55
CA CYS A 252 -18.89 7.92 -18.70
C CYS A 252 -18.62 7.58 -20.17
N ARG A 253 -19.61 7.75 -21.06
CA ARG A 253 -19.44 7.48 -22.50
C ARG A 253 -18.36 8.37 -23.12
N LEU A 254 -18.32 9.65 -22.77
CA LEU A 254 -17.32 10.60 -23.25
C LEU A 254 -15.90 10.22 -22.78
N LEU A 255 -15.74 9.87 -21.50
CA LEU A 255 -14.44 9.47 -20.97
C LEU A 255 -13.98 8.10 -21.51
N ALA A 256 -14.90 7.15 -21.68
CA ALA A 256 -14.59 5.88 -22.32
C ALA A 256 -14.13 6.05 -23.77
N LEU A 257 -14.79 6.93 -24.54
CA LEU A 257 -14.38 7.30 -25.89
C LEU A 257 -12.98 7.95 -25.89
N LYS A 258 -12.72 8.88 -24.96
CA LYS A 258 -11.40 9.49 -24.78
C LYS A 258 -10.33 8.43 -24.52
N PHE A 259 -10.62 7.41 -23.69
CA PHE A 259 -9.70 6.31 -23.44
C PHE A 259 -9.41 5.50 -24.72
N ARG A 260 -10.43 5.24 -25.54
CA ARG A 260 -10.27 4.51 -26.82
C ARG A 260 -9.41 5.28 -27.83
N ILE A 261 -9.59 6.58 -27.94
CA ILE A 261 -8.89 7.43 -28.93
C ILE A 261 -7.49 7.81 -28.44
N ALA A 262 -7.38 8.30 -27.22
CA ALA A 262 -6.15 8.91 -26.71
C ALA A 262 -5.41 8.02 -25.68
N GLY A 263 -5.89 6.83 -25.34
CA GLY A 263 -5.31 5.97 -24.30
C GLY A 263 -3.85 5.62 -24.57
N ASN A 264 -3.50 5.28 -25.79
CA ASN A 264 -2.11 4.99 -26.16
C ASN A 264 -1.21 6.23 -26.08
N CYS A 265 -1.71 7.41 -26.42
CA CYS A 265 -0.98 8.67 -26.30
C CYS A 265 -0.75 9.03 -24.83
N MET A 266 -1.78 8.87 -23.98
CA MET A 266 -1.66 9.03 -22.53
C MET A 266 -0.65 8.04 -21.95
N LYS A 267 -0.71 6.74 -22.32
CA LYS A 267 0.25 5.73 -21.89
C LYS A 267 1.68 6.09 -22.28
N LYS A 268 1.92 6.57 -23.49
CA LYS A 268 3.26 7.04 -23.92
C LYS A 268 3.79 8.19 -23.05
N ASN A 269 2.94 9.15 -22.68
CA ASN A 269 3.36 10.19 -21.73
C ASN A 269 3.69 9.61 -20.36
N LEU A 270 2.84 8.74 -19.83
CA LEU A 270 2.97 8.16 -18.49
C LEU A 270 4.21 7.26 -18.37
N CYS A 271 4.56 6.56 -19.44
CA CYS A 271 5.78 5.73 -19.51
C CYS A 271 7.02 6.51 -19.97
N GLY A 272 6.90 7.81 -20.22
CA GLY A 272 7.99 8.67 -20.69
C GLY A 272 8.78 9.34 -19.55
N LYS A 273 9.75 10.17 -19.96
CA LYS A 273 10.68 10.88 -19.05
C LYS A 273 10.02 11.91 -18.13
N ASN A 274 8.86 12.46 -18.50
CA ASN A 274 8.15 13.51 -17.76
C ASN A 274 6.64 13.18 -17.71
N PRO A 275 6.25 12.22 -16.86
CA PRO A 275 4.86 11.81 -16.74
C PRO A 275 3.99 12.89 -16.09
N SER A 276 2.75 13.04 -16.55
CA SER A 276 1.79 13.97 -15.97
C SER A 276 0.86 13.24 -15.00
N LEU A 277 0.85 13.62 -13.72
CA LEU A 277 -0.09 13.06 -12.73
C LEU A 277 -1.56 13.40 -13.04
N PHE A 278 -1.82 14.51 -13.73
CA PHE A 278 -3.16 14.81 -14.22
C PHE A 278 -3.60 13.80 -15.29
N LEU A 279 -2.72 13.50 -16.26
CA LEU A 279 -3.01 12.46 -17.26
C LEU A 279 -3.15 11.07 -16.60
N PHE A 280 -2.38 10.79 -15.57
CA PHE A 280 -2.50 9.55 -14.80
C PHE A 280 -3.89 9.40 -14.15
N ASP A 281 -4.41 10.47 -13.52
CA ASP A 281 -5.76 10.47 -12.95
C ASP A 281 -6.84 10.32 -14.03
N VAL A 282 -6.70 11.04 -15.15
CA VAL A 282 -7.62 10.94 -16.29
C VAL A 282 -7.59 9.56 -16.94
N TYR A 283 -6.41 8.97 -17.08
CA TYR A 283 -6.23 7.65 -17.68
C TYR A 283 -6.97 6.56 -16.88
N ARG A 284 -6.76 6.52 -15.56
CA ARG A 284 -7.42 5.56 -14.67
C ARG A 284 -8.93 5.76 -14.63
N LEU A 285 -9.39 7.01 -14.53
CA LEU A 285 -10.82 7.32 -14.51
C LEU A 285 -11.51 6.95 -15.83
N SER A 286 -10.88 7.27 -16.97
CA SER A 286 -11.41 6.94 -18.30
C SER A 286 -11.46 5.43 -18.53
N TYR A 287 -10.48 4.69 -18.01
CA TYR A 287 -10.47 3.23 -18.01
C TYR A 287 -11.61 2.64 -17.19
N LEU A 288 -11.84 3.16 -15.98
CA LEU A 288 -12.95 2.73 -15.12
C LEU A 288 -14.31 3.00 -15.79
N CYS A 289 -14.46 4.15 -16.45
CA CYS A 289 -15.67 4.45 -17.24
C CYS A 289 -15.87 3.44 -18.39
N LYS A 290 -14.79 3.06 -19.09
CA LYS A 290 -14.86 2.02 -20.15
C LYS A 290 -15.33 0.68 -19.58
N LEU A 291 -14.77 0.23 -18.46
CA LEU A 291 -15.16 -1.04 -17.81
C LEU A 291 -16.63 -1.04 -17.40
N SER A 292 -17.08 0.05 -16.79
CA SER A 292 -18.48 0.21 -16.35
C SER A 292 -19.48 0.06 -17.50
N LEU A 293 -19.18 0.59 -18.68
CA LEU A 293 -20.05 0.45 -19.85
C LEU A 293 -20.05 -0.98 -20.40
N SER A 294 -18.88 -1.63 -20.45
CA SER A 294 -18.79 -3.02 -20.92
C SER A 294 -19.59 -4.00 -20.03
N GLN A 295 -19.64 -3.76 -18.73
CA GLN A 295 -20.45 -4.59 -17.82
C GLN A 295 -21.97 -4.36 -18.00
N GLN A 296 -22.38 -3.13 -18.32
CA GLN A 296 -23.80 -2.85 -18.60
C GLN A 296 -24.28 -3.52 -19.88
N GLU A 297 -23.40 -3.68 -20.87
CA GLU A 297 -23.72 -4.39 -22.13
C GLU A 297 -23.83 -5.91 -21.97
N THR A 298 -23.16 -6.48 -20.95
CA THR A 298 -23.17 -7.95 -20.68
C THR A 298 -24.33 -8.42 -19.79
N ILE A 299 -25.07 -7.50 -19.15
CA ILE A 299 -26.29 -7.83 -18.40
C ILE A 299 -27.46 -7.81 -19.40
N PRO A 300 -28.03 -8.96 -19.81
CA PRO A 300 -29.19 -8.96 -20.69
C PRO A 300 -30.33 -8.19 -20.01
N THR A 301 -30.85 -7.17 -20.67
CA THR A 301 -32.08 -6.49 -20.26
C THR A 301 -33.19 -7.53 -20.13
N LYS A 302 -33.49 -7.96 -18.91
CA LYS A 302 -34.73 -8.69 -18.59
C LYS A 302 -35.93 -7.74 -18.77
N ASN A 303 -36.24 -7.35 -19.99
CA ASN A 303 -37.51 -6.68 -20.32
C ASN A 303 -37.74 -6.70 -21.83
N SER A 304 -38.17 -7.84 -22.34
CA SER A 304 -38.95 -7.90 -23.57
C SER A 304 -39.75 -9.20 -23.62
N GLN A 305 -40.63 -9.37 -22.63
CA GLN A 305 -41.80 -10.21 -22.76
C GLN A 305 -42.93 -9.52 -22.00
N ARG A 306 -43.66 -8.68 -22.73
CA ARG A 306 -45.07 -8.39 -22.53
C ARG A 306 -45.76 -8.42 -23.88
#